data_56c9d1e0aa374f22533212c2aab7680c
#
_entry.id   56c9d1e0aa374f22533212c2aab7680c
#
_cell.length_a   1.000
_cell.length_b   1.000
_cell.length_c   1.000
_cell.angle_alpha   90.00
_cell.angle_beta   90.00
_cell.angle_gamma   90.00
#
_symmetry.space_group_name_H-M   'P 1'
#
loop_
_entity.id
_entity.type
_entity.pdbx_description
1 polymer ?
#
loop_
_entity_poly.entity_id
_entity_poly.type
_entity_poly.pdbx_seq_one_letter_code
_entity_poly.pdbx_strand_id
1 'polypeptide(L)'
;EEKETLGLLASAYLQANRTEDARITLDRLIAQDETNVQALLSLASVCYIQEDYEGMEKASQKAIALDEKNAQAYYLAARAARGLKNDLQAIVMLTKAIVQNESFTEAYLLRAEVLWEMRQAKDALNDLEQVLKLNPEEEEALLLKATIHIGMGENQEGEACVEQVIALNPFNVKAYLLKGGLLIEEKQLDKALENYQEAIELIPQEAQLYQERGRVHLLMGDKADAAEDLKKAIELAPEKENLISGNFNNFEKSNLQTGIY
;
A
#
# COMPACT_ATOMS: atom_id res chain seq x y z
N GLU A 1 -20.46 2.20 -33.96
CA GLU A 1 -19.39 3.23 -34.19
C GLU A 1 -19.31 4.24 -33.05
N GLU A 2 -20.42 4.93 -32.68
CA GLU A 2 -20.38 5.96 -31.65
C GLU A 2 -19.97 5.39 -30.26
N LYS A 3 -20.52 4.22 -29.87
CA LYS A 3 -20.19 3.55 -28.62
C LYS A 3 -18.70 3.10 -28.55
N GLU A 4 -18.19 2.56 -29.63
CA GLU A 4 -16.78 2.17 -29.75
C GLU A 4 -15.86 3.39 -29.64
N THR A 5 -16.25 4.49 -30.31
CA THR A 5 -15.51 5.76 -30.24
C THR A 5 -15.48 6.32 -28.82
N LEU A 6 -16.62 6.30 -28.10
CA LEU A 6 -16.68 6.74 -26.70
C LEU A 6 -15.83 5.88 -25.78
N GLY A 7 -15.80 4.56 -25.99
CA GLY A 7 -14.95 3.65 -25.24
C GLY A 7 -13.45 3.94 -25.43
N LEU A 8 -13.04 4.14 -26.67
CA LEU A 8 -11.67 4.50 -27.03
C LEU A 8 -11.28 5.89 -26.47
N LEU A 9 -12.19 6.86 -26.55
CA LEU A 9 -11.98 8.20 -26.03
C LEU A 9 -11.81 8.19 -24.51
N ALA A 10 -12.65 7.45 -23.79
CA ALA A 10 -12.52 7.30 -22.34
C ALA A 10 -11.16 6.70 -21.94
N SER A 11 -10.71 5.66 -22.66
CA SER A 11 -9.38 5.05 -22.44
C SER A 11 -8.26 6.04 -22.72
N ALA A 12 -8.36 6.84 -23.77
CA ALA A 12 -7.39 7.87 -24.11
C ALA A 12 -7.32 8.96 -23.02
N TYR A 13 -8.46 9.39 -22.49
CA TYR A 13 -8.49 10.35 -21.38
C TYR A 13 -7.83 9.80 -20.12
N LEU A 14 -8.07 8.52 -19.79
CA LEU A 14 -7.43 7.87 -18.65
C LEU A 14 -5.90 7.80 -18.81
N GLN A 15 -5.42 7.45 -20.00
CA GLN A 15 -3.99 7.44 -20.30
C GLN A 15 -3.36 8.84 -20.23
N ALA A 16 -4.11 9.87 -20.57
CA ALA A 16 -3.70 11.26 -20.49
C ALA A 16 -3.87 11.88 -19.08
N ASN A 17 -4.27 11.07 -18.09
CA ASN A 17 -4.58 11.52 -16.73
C ASN A 17 -5.70 12.57 -16.65
N ARG A 18 -6.59 12.57 -17.64
CA ARG A 18 -7.77 13.44 -17.71
C ARG A 18 -8.98 12.71 -17.16
N THR A 19 -8.99 12.51 -15.84
CA THR A 19 -9.94 11.64 -15.13
C THR A 19 -11.39 12.15 -15.24
N GLU A 20 -11.62 13.46 -15.13
CA GLU A 20 -12.96 14.06 -15.24
C GLU A 20 -13.54 13.88 -16.65
N ASP A 21 -12.73 14.12 -17.67
CA ASP A 21 -13.17 13.92 -19.07
C ASP A 21 -13.48 12.44 -19.35
N ALA A 22 -12.68 11.53 -18.78
CA ALA A 22 -12.95 10.10 -18.84
C ALA A 22 -14.31 9.75 -18.20
N ARG A 23 -14.60 10.31 -17.03
CA ARG A 23 -15.88 10.11 -16.32
C ARG A 23 -17.07 10.57 -17.16
N ILE A 24 -17.03 11.79 -17.67
CA ILE A 24 -18.09 12.35 -18.53
C ILE A 24 -18.31 11.46 -19.74
N THR A 25 -17.24 11.00 -20.38
CA THR A 25 -17.31 10.14 -21.56
C THR A 25 -17.93 8.77 -21.24
N LEU A 26 -17.56 8.17 -20.10
CA LEU A 26 -18.11 6.90 -19.62
C LEU A 26 -19.59 7.03 -19.26
N ASP A 27 -19.99 8.12 -18.62
CA ASP A 27 -21.40 8.38 -18.30
C ASP A 27 -22.26 8.49 -19.57
N ARG A 28 -21.72 9.13 -20.61
CA ARG A 28 -22.38 9.16 -21.94
C ARG A 28 -22.48 7.78 -22.57
N LEU A 29 -21.42 6.99 -22.51
CA LEU A 29 -21.42 5.63 -23.05
C LEU A 29 -22.44 4.74 -22.33
N ILE A 30 -22.48 4.80 -21.00
CA ILE A 30 -23.43 4.03 -20.18
C ILE A 30 -24.87 4.48 -20.43
N ALA A 31 -25.12 5.78 -20.64
CA ALA A 31 -26.42 6.30 -21.00
C ALA A 31 -26.92 5.74 -22.34
N GLN A 32 -26.03 5.46 -23.27
CA GLN A 32 -26.37 4.83 -24.57
C GLN A 32 -26.47 3.30 -24.49
N ASP A 33 -25.76 2.69 -23.55
CA ASP A 33 -25.70 1.25 -23.38
C ASP A 33 -25.52 0.88 -21.87
N GLU A 34 -26.65 0.79 -21.19
CA GLU A 34 -26.71 0.51 -19.76
C GLU A 34 -26.21 -0.91 -19.40
N THR A 35 -26.04 -1.78 -20.41
CA THR A 35 -25.58 -3.16 -20.23
C THR A 35 -24.10 -3.35 -20.53
N ASN A 36 -23.37 -2.26 -20.76
CA ASN A 36 -21.95 -2.31 -21.05
C ASN A 36 -21.14 -2.51 -19.75
N VAL A 37 -20.87 -3.77 -19.42
CA VAL A 37 -20.13 -4.15 -18.22
C VAL A 37 -18.74 -3.51 -18.19
N GLN A 38 -18.02 -3.50 -19.31
CA GLN A 38 -16.68 -2.91 -19.39
C GLN A 38 -16.69 -1.40 -19.09
N ALA A 39 -17.67 -0.68 -19.58
CA ALA A 39 -17.83 0.74 -19.28
C ALA A 39 -18.12 0.98 -17.78
N LEU A 40 -18.93 0.12 -17.15
CA LEU A 40 -19.22 0.18 -15.72
C LEU A 40 -17.96 -0.11 -14.88
N LEU A 41 -17.16 -1.08 -15.27
CA LEU A 41 -15.88 -1.36 -14.59
C LEU A 41 -14.89 -0.20 -14.72
N SER A 42 -14.83 0.41 -15.90
CA SER A 42 -13.99 1.58 -16.13
C SER A 42 -14.47 2.79 -15.31
N LEU A 43 -15.77 2.99 -15.21
CA LEU A 43 -16.37 4.04 -14.36
C LEU A 43 -16.05 3.81 -12.88
N ALA A 44 -16.15 2.58 -12.40
CA ALA A 44 -15.75 2.24 -11.02
C ALA A 44 -14.27 2.58 -10.75
N SER A 45 -13.39 2.30 -11.70
CA SER A 45 -11.96 2.63 -11.60
C SER A 45 -11.72 4.15 -11.59
N VAL A 46 -12.47 4.91 -12.39
CA VAL A 46 -12.41 6.38 -12.38
C VAL A 46 -12.90 6.92 -11.04
N CYS A 47 -14.01 6.40 -10.52
CA CYS A 47 -14.53 6.78 -9.21
C CYS A 47 -13.51 6.53 -8.10
N TYR A 48 -12.77 5.44 -8.18
CA TYR A 48 -11.69 5.16 -7.24
C TYR A 48 -10.59 6.23 -7.26
N ILE A 49 -10.15 6.65 -8.45
CA ILE A 49 -9.14 7.71 -8.61
C ILE A 49 -9.64 9.03 -8.02
N GLN A 50 -10.94 9.29 -8.14
CA GLN A 50 -11.60 10.50 -7.61
C GLN A 50 -12.01 10.37 -6.14
N GLU A 51 -11.74 9.25 -5.49
CA GLU A 51 -12.18 8.93 -4.13
C GLU A 51 -13.70 8.98 -3.95
N ASP A 52 -14.45 8.81 -5.05
CA ASP A 52 -15.91 8.68 -5.06
C ASP A 52 -16.31 7.23 -4.83
N TYR A 53 -16.21 6.78 -3.60
CA TYR A 53 -16.45 5.38 -3.24
C TYR A 53 -17.93 4.98 -3.34
N GLU A 54 -18.85 5.91 -3.17
CA GLU A 54 -20.29 5.66 -3.39
C GLU A 54 -20.59 5.44 -4.89
N GLY A 55 -20.02 6.26 -5.76
CA GLY A 55 -20.09 6.08 -7.19
C GLY A 55 -19.45 4.76 -7.65
N MET A 56 -18.31 4.42 -7.06
CA MET A 56 -17.63 3.16 -7.30
C MET A 56 -18.48 1.95 -6.90
N GLU A 57 -19.14 2.01 -5.74
CA GLU A 57 -20.06 0.97 -5.28
C GLU A 57 -21.23 0.78 -6.26
N LYS A 58 -21.88 1.86 -6.67
CA LYS A 58 -23.01 1.82 -7.62
C LYS A 58 -22.60 1.20 -8.95
N ALA A 59 -21.48 1.63 -9.52
CA ALA A 59 -21.02 1.14 -10.82
C ALA A 59 -20.64 -0.35 -10.74
N SER A 60 -19.90 -0.76 -9.69
CA SER A 60 -19.50 -2.16 -9.51
C SER A 60 -20.70 -3.08 -9.24
N GLN A 61 -21.69 -2.65 -8.48
CA GLN A 61 -22.91 -3.42 -8.23
C GLN A 61 -23.73 -3.60 -9.49
N LYS A 62 -23.85 -2.58 -10.35
CA LYS A 62 -24.49 -2.72 -11.66
C LYS A 62 -23.76 -3.71 -12.56
N ALA A 63 -22.43 -3.69 -12.55
CA ALA A 63 -21.62 -4.66 -13.29
C ALA A 63 -21.84 -6.08 -12.78
N ILE A 64 -21.91 -6.30 -11.47
CA ILE A 64 -22.22 -7.60 -10.85
C ILE A 64 -23.61 -8.10 -11.26
N ALA A 65 -24.60 -7.22 -11.25
CA ALA A 65 -25.96 -7.57 -11.64
C ALA A 65 -26.06 -8.03 -13.11
N LEU A 66 -25.22 -7.48 -13.99
CA LEU A 66 -25.15 -7.86 -15.40
C LEU A 66 -24.29 -9.10 -15.66
N ASP A 67 -23.25 -9.30 -14.86
CA ASP A 67 -22.31 -10.43 -14.98
C ASP A 67 -21.86 -10.91 -13.61
N GLU A 68 -22.60 -11.83 -13.05
CA GLU A 68 -22.38 -12.41 -11.70
C GLU A 68 -21.08 -13.22 -11.60
N LYS A 69 -20.43 -13.53 -12.73
CA LYS A 69 -19.15 -14.27 -12.77
C LYS A 69 -17.93 -13.37 -12.96
N ASN A 70 -18.12 -12.06 -12.98
CA ASN A 70 -17.06 -11.11 -13.22
C ASN A 70 -16.26 -10.87 -11.93
N ALA A 71 -15.11 -11.54 -11.81
CA ALA A 71 -14.23 -11.41 -10.65
C ALA A 71 -13.77 -9.96 -10.41
N GLN A 72 -13.49 -9.20 -11.48
CA GLN A 72 -13.07 -7.81 -11.40
C GLN A 72 -14.15 -6.91 -10.83
N ALA A 73 -15.42 -7.17 -11.15
CA ALA A 73 -16.54 -6.41 -10.59
C ALA A 73 -16.63 -6.58 -9.06
N TYR A 74 -16.47 -7.78 -8.57
CA TYR A 74 -16.42 -8.04 -7.12
C TYR A 74 -15.22 -7.39 -6.45
N TYR A 75 -14.05 -7.43 -7.09
CA TYR A 75 -12.85 -6.76 -6.57
C TYR A 75 -13.03 -5.25 -6.45
N LEU A 76 -13.61 -4.61 -7.45
CA LEU A 76 -13.91 -3.17 -7.43
C LEU A 76 -14.97 -2.83 -6.36
N ALA A 77 -16.00 -3.67 -6.20
CA ALA A 77 -16.97 -3.53 -5.12
C ALA A 77 -16.31 -3.64 -3.73
N ALA A 78 -15.33 -4.52 -3.58
CA ALA A 78 -14.56 -4.62 -2.34
C ALA A 78 -13.74 -3.37 -2.04
N ARG A 79 -13.10 -2.79 -3.05
CA ARG A 79 -12.35 -1.54 -2.90
C ARG A 79 -13.26 -0.37 -2.54
N ALA A 80 -14.47 -0.32 -3.10
CA ALA A 80 -15.49 0.64 -2.73
C ALA A 80 -15.90 0.48 -1.26
N ALA A 81 -16.16 -0.75 -0.83
CA ALA A 81 -16.50 -1.06 0.56
C ALA A 81 -15.40 -0.63 1.54
N ARG A 82 -14.14 -0.84 1.20
CA ARG A 82 -13.00 -0.32 2.00
C ARG A 82 -12.99 1.19 2.10
N GLY A 83 -13.20 1.87 0.99
CA GLY A 83 -13.28 3.34 0.97
C GLY A 83 -14.41 3.87 1.85
N LEU A 84 -15.52 3.15 1.93
CA LEU A 84 -16.69 3.44 2.78
C LEU A 84 -16.54 2.90 4.22
N LYS A 85 -15.37 2.37 4.59
CA LYS A 85 -15.06 1.82 5.92
C LYS A 85 -15.95 0.61 6.30
N ASN A 86 -16.39 -0.15 5.32
CA ASN A 86 -17.14 -1.39 5.51
C ASN A 86 -16.27 -2.62 5.22
N ASP A 87 -15.39 -2.96 6.16
CA ASP A 87 -14.40 -4.03 6.00
C ASP A 87 -15.06 -5.41 5.87
N LEU A 88 -16.15 -5.66 6.58
CA LEU A 88 -16.88 -6.92 6.45
C LEU A 88 -17.44 -7.13 5.03
N GLN A 89 -18.02 -6.08 4.44
CA GLN A 89 -18.49 -6.13 3.06
C GLN A 89 -17.32 -6.32 2.08
N ALA A 90 -16.19 -5.69 2.34
CA ALA A 90 -14.98 -5.88 1.54
C ALA A 90 -14.55 -7.36 1.53
N ILE A 91 -14.52 -8.02 2.68
CA ILE A 91 -14.20 -9.47 2.78
C ILE A 91 -15.18 -10.32 1.99
N VAL A 92 -16.47 -10.02 2.08
CA VAL A 92 -17.51 -10.76 1.32
C VAL A 92 -17.28 -10.63 -0.18
N MET A 93 -17.03 -9.41 -0.67
CA MET A 93 -16.80 -9.16 -2.10
C MET A 93 -15.50 -9.80 -2.59
N LEU A 94 -14.42 -9.72 -1.82
CA LEU A 94 -13.15 -10.37 -2.15
C LEU A 94 -13.26 -11.89 -2.19
N THR A 95 -14.00 -12.47 -1.27
CA THR A 95 -14.27 -13.92 -1.27
C THR A 95 -15.02 -14.33 -2.55
N LYS A 96 -16.02 -13.55 -2.97
CA LYS A 96 -16.73 -13.78 -4.24
C LYS A 96 -15.81 -13.62 -5.45
N ALA A 97 -14.93 -12.62 -5.45
CA ALA A 97 -13.95 -12.43 -6.52
C ALA A 97 -13.03 -13.65 -6.67
N ILE A 98 -12.52 -14.17 -5.56
CA ILE A 98 -11.65 -15.33 -5.51
C ILE A 98 -12.36 -16.61 -5.98
N VAL A 99 -13.63 -16.78 -5.60
CA VAL A 99 -14.45 -17.90 -6.10
C VAL A 99 -14.58 -17.87 -7.62
N GLN A 100 -14.71 -16.69 -8.23
CA GLN A 100 -14.79 -16.56 -9.68
C GLN A 100 -13.42 -16.69 -10.37
N ASN A 101 -12.34 -16.33 -9.70
CA ASN A 101 -10.98 -16.43 -10.20
C ASN A 101 -10.01 -16.81 -9.06
N GLU A 102 -9.73 -18.09 -8.93
CA GLU A 102 -8.85 -18.64 -7.88
C GLU A 102 -7.37 -18.20 -8.00
N SER A 103 -6.99 -17.60 -9.11
CA SER A 103 -5.65 -17.06 -9.36
C SER A 103 -5.61 -15.51 -9.26
N PHE A 104 -6.62 -14.89 -8.68
CA PHE A 104 -6.71 -13.43 -8.56
C PHE A 104 -5.83 -12.92 -7.41
N THR A 105 -4.56 -12.72 -7.70
CA THR A 105 -3.52 -12.33 -6.74
C THR A 105 -3.87 -11.06 -5.97
N GLU A 106 -4.36 -10.03 -6.66
CA GLU A 106 -4.71 -8.75 -6.06
C GLU A 106 -5.88 -8.87 -5.06
N ALA A 107 -6.81 -9.79 -5.33
CA ALA A 107 -7.92 -10.04 -4.42
C ALA A 107 -7.45 -10.72 -3.12
N TYR A 108 -6.53 -11.68 -3.20
CA TYR A 108 -5.91 -12.27 -2.02
C TYR A 108 -5.10 -11.24 -1.22
N LEU A 109 -4.29 -10.41 -1.89
CA LEU A 109 -3.50 -9.35 -1.23
C LEU A 109 -4.40 -8.39 -0.48
N LEU A 110 -5.43 -7.88 -1.13
CA LEU A 110 -6.35 -6.94 -0.49
C LEU A 110 -7.11 -7.59 0.67
N ARG A 111 -7.53 -8.86 0.52
CA ARG A 111 -8.19 -9.57 1.62
C ARG A 111 -7.24 -9.78 2.80
N ALA A 112 -5.99 -10.11 2.55
CA ALA A 112 -4.97 -10.22 3.59
C ALA A 112 -4.75 -8.92 4.36
N GLU A 113 -4.70 -7.79 3.67
CA GLU A 113 -4.61 -6.47 4.31
C GLU A 113 -5.80 -6.20 5.24
N VAL A 114 -7.02 -6.40 4.73
CA VAL A 114 -8.24 -6.18 5.51
C VAL A 114 -8.29 -7.12 6.71
N LEU A 115 -7.97 -8.40 6.51
CA LEU A 115 -7.94 -9.39 7.59
C LEU A 115 -6.92 -9.03 8.67
N TRP A 116 -5.74 -8.54 8.28
CA TRP A 116 -4.73 -8.07 9.22
C TRP A 116 -5.22 -6.87 10.03
N GLU A 117 -5.82 -5.89 9.40
CA GLU A 117 -6.43 -4.73 10.08
C GLU A 117 -7.55 -5.15 11.06
N MET A 118 -8.29 -6.20 10.72
CA MET A 118 -9.31 -6.81 11.57
C MET A 118 -8.73 -7.76 12.66
N ARG A 119 -7.42 -7.80 12.83
CA ARG A 119 -6.71 -8.65 13.80
C ARG A 119 -6.85 -10.16 13.54
N GLN A 120 -7.11 -10.55 12.30
CA GLN A 120 -7.19 -11.94 11.86
C GLN A 120 -5.91 -12.36 11.16
N ALA A 121 -4.79 -12.34 11.89
CA ALA A 121 -3.45 -12.57 11.37
C ALA A 121 -3.30 -13.92 10.65
N LYS A 122 -3.84 -14.99 11.21
CA LYS A 122 -3.75 -16.34 10.64
C LYS A 122 -4.41 -16.44 9.26
N ASP A 123 -5.59 -15.86 9.13
CA ASP A 123 -6.32 -15.88 7.85
C ASP A 123 -5.63 -14.97 6.83
N ALA A 124 -5.07 -13.85 7.27
CA ALA A 124 -4.26 -12.98 6.41
C ALA A 124 -3.01 -13.72 5.88
N LEU A 125 -2.28 -14.43 6.73
CA LEU A 125 -1.13 -15.24 6.32
C LEU A 125 -1.51 -16.35 5.34
N ASN A 126 -2.67 -17.00 5.52
CA ASN A 126 -3.17 -18.01 4.57
C ASN A 126 -3.37 -17.41 3.17
N ASP A 127 -3.94 -16.21 3.07
CA ASP A 127 -4.10 -15.52 1.79
C ASP A 127 -2.75 -15.17 1.15
N LEU A 128 -1.78 -14.71 1.93
CA LEU A 128 -0.43 -14.42 1.44
C LEU A 128 0.30 -15.66 0.96
N GLU A 129 0.07 -16.81 1.59
CA GLU A 129 0.60 -18.08 1.09
C GLU A 129 0.04 -18.44 -0.30
N GLN A 130 -1.24 -18.15 -0.57
CA GLN A 130 -1.80 -18.35 -1.90
C GLN A 130 -1.15 -17.42 -2.93
N VAL A 131 -0.93 -16.15 -2.59
CA VAL A 131 -0.21 -15.20 -3.45
C VAL A 131 1.19 -15.72 -3.77
N LEU A 132 1.94 -16.14 -2.76
CA LEU A 132 3.33 -16.60 -2.90
C LEU A 132 3.46 -17.96 -3.59
N LYS A 133 2.41 -18.78 -3.60
CA LYS A 133 2.34 -19.98 -4.46
C LYS A 133 2.20 -19.61 -5.94
N LEU A 134 1.42 -18.56 -6.23
CA LEU A 134 1.21 -18.09 -7.61
C LEU A 134 2.42 -17.27 -8.10
N ASN A 135 2.98 -16.43 -7.25
CA ASN A 135 4.16 -15.62 -7.52
C ASN A 135 5.07 -15.55 -6.28
N PRO A 136 6.12 -16.41 -6.21
CA PRO A 136 7.03 -16.44 -5.07
C PRO A 136 7.84 -15.16 -4.85
N GLU A 137 7.94 -14.31 -5.87
CA GLU A 137 8.73 -13.06 -5.87
C GLU A 137 7.84 -11.81 -5.69
N GLU A 138 6.59 -11.99 -5.25
CA GLU A 138 5.69 -10.85 -5.03
C GLU A 138 6.14 -10.05 -3.79
N GLU A 139 6.81 -8.95 -4.03
CA GLU A 139 7.41 -8.10 -2.99
C GLU A 139 6.37 -7.61 -1.97
N GLU A 140 5.21 -7.18 -2.44
CA GLU A 140 4.14 -6.66 -1.59
C GLU A 140 3.59 -7.74 -0.64
N ALA A 141 3.44 -8.96 -1.12
CA ALA A 141 3.04 -10.10 -0.30
C ALA A 141 4.09 -10.45 0.76
N LEU A 142 5.36 -10.45 0.39
CA LEU A 142 6.47 -10.69 1.31
C LEU A 142 6.57 -9.61 2.38
N LEU A 143 6.39 -8.34 2.02
CA LEU A 143 6.39 -7.22 2.97
C LEU A 143 5.22 -7.27 3.93
N LEU A 144 4.02 -7.58 3.45
CA LEU A 144 2.85 -7.73 4.33
C LEU A 144 3.02 -8.95 5.25
N LYS A 145 3.55 -10.06 4.74
CA LYS A 145 3.87 -11.23 5.56
C LYS A 145 4.88 -10.87 6.66
N ALA A 146 5.93 -10.13 6.32
CA ALA A 146 6.89 -9.62 7.30
C ALA A 146 6.23 -8.76 8.37
N THR A 147 5.39 -7.83 7.95
CA THR A 147 4.65 -6.92 8.85
C THR A 147 3.76 -7.71 9.83
N ILE A 148 3.08 -8.74 9.34
CA ILE A 148 2.21 -9.58 10.17
C ILE A 148 3.04 -10.39 11.19
N HIS A 149 4.13 -11.05 10.76
CA HIS A 149 5.00 -11.79 11.67
C HIS A 149 5.61 -10.90 12.75
N ILE A 150 6.12 -9.73 12.39
CA ILE A 150 6.64 -8.75 13.35
C ILE A 150 5.53 -8.31 14.32
N GLY A 151 4.35 -8.02 13.82
CA GLY A 151 3.20 -7.64 14.65
C GLY A 151 2.71 -8.75 15.60
N MET A 152 3.02 -10.01 15.30
CA MET A 152 2.78 -11.16 16.16
C MET A 152 3.94 -11.47 17.13
N GLY A 153 5.04 -10.73 17.04
CA GLY A 153 6.26 -10.98 17.81
C GLY A 153 7.14 -12.10 17.24
N GLU A 154 6.87 -12.56 16.03
CA GLU A 154 7.64 -13.57 15.31
C GLU A 154 8.73 -12.89 14.46
N ASN A 155 9.67 -12.26 15.15
CA ASN A 155 10.66 -11.35 14.55
C ASN A 155 11.58 -12.04 13.55
N GLN A 156 11.99 -13.29 13.80
CA GLN A 156 12.88 -14.04 12.90
C GLN A 156 12.21 -14.33 11.55
N GLU A 157 10.95 -14.74 11.58
CA GLU A 157 10.14 -14.97 10.38
C GLU A 157 9.94 -13.66 9.60
N GLY A 158 9.69 -12.56 10.32
CA GLY A 158 9.57 -11.24 9.73
C GLY A 158 10.85 -10.77 9.07
N GLU A 159 11.98 -10.92 9.75
CA GLU A 159 13.32 -10.58 9.22
C GLU A 159 13.65 -11.40 7.96
N ALA A 160 13.37 -12.71 7.97
CA ALA A 160 13.59 -13.56 6.81
C ALA A 160 12.82 -13.09 5.57
N CYS A 161 11.56 -12.66 5.72
CA CYS A 161 10.77 -12.11 4.62
C CYS A 161 11.34 -10.78 4.10
N VAL A 162 11.78 -9.89 4.99
CA VAL A 162 12.40 -8.61 4.62
C VAL A 162 13.71 -8.82 3.86
N GLU A 163 14.57 -9.73 4.32
CA GLU A 163 15.81 -10.08 3.63
C GLU A 163 15.56 -10.64 2.23
N GLN A 164 14.49 -11.42 2.09
CA GLN A 164 14.07 -11.93 0.80
C GLN A 164 13.69 -10.80 -0.18
N VAL A 165 12.97 -9.79 0.30
CA VAL A 165 12.63 -8.61 -0.51
C VAL A 165 13.88 -7.83 -0.91
N ILE A 166 14.81 -7.59 0.02
CA ILE A 166 16.06 -6.87 -0.27
C ILE A 166 16.90 -7.63 -1.29
N ALA A 167 16.94 -8.96 -1.23
CA ALA A 167 17.63 -9.79 -2.20
C ALA A 167 17.01 -9.71 -3.60
N LEU A 168 15.67 -9.65 -3.69
CA LEU A 168 14.94 -9.51 -4.95
C LEU A 168 15.06 -8.10 -5.52
N ASN A 169 14.93 -7.10 -4.67
CA ASN A 169 14.93 -5.68 -5.06
C ASN A 169 15.66 -4.83 -4.00
N PRO A 170 16.96 -4.58 -4.18
CA PRO A 170 17.74 -3.74 -3.26
C PRO A 170 17.30 -2.28 -3.16
N PHE A 171 16.39 -1.85 -4.03
CA PHE A 171 15.85 -0.49 -4.06
C PHE A 171 14.47 -0.38 -3.38
N ASN A 172 14.01 -1.43 -2.70
CA ASN A 172 12.74 -1.40 -2.00
C ASN A 172 12.88 -0.69 -0.64
N VAL A 173 12.49 0.58 -0.61
CA VAL A 173 12.58 1.44 0.59
C VAL A 173 11.81 0.84 1.77
N LYS A 174 10.61 0.32 1.55
CA LYS A 174 9.77 -0.26 2.61
C LYS A 174 10.46 -1.41 3.35
N ALA A 175 11.24 -2.22 2.62
CA ALA A 175 12.01 -3.30 3.22
C ALA A 175 13.04 -2.82 4.23
N TYR A 176 13.80 -1.79 3.90
CA TYR A 176 14.77 -1.19 4.82
C TYR A 176 14.10 -0.52 6.02
N LEU A 177 12.94 0.11 5.81
CA LEU A 177 12.17 0.73 6.90
C LEU A 177 11.67 -0.33 7.88
N LEU A 178 11.16 -1.45 7.42
CA LEU A 178 10.74 -2.57 8.27
C LEU A 178 11.91 -3.18 9.02
N LYS A 179 13.02 -3.45 8.33
CA LYS A 179 14.23 -4.00 8.94
C LYS A 179 14.81 -3.06 10.00
N GLY A 180 14.94 -1.78 9.66
CA GLY A 180 15.45 -0.79 10.60
C GLY A 180 14.56 -0.61 11.81
N GLY A 181 13.24 -0.57 11.63
CA GLY A 181 12.27 -0.52 12.72
C GLY A 181 12.40 -1.72 13.68
N LEU A 182 12.51 -2.93 13.14
CA LEU A 182 12.71 -4.14 13.92
C LEU A 182 14.03 -4.09 14.72
N LEU A 183 15.13 -3.70 14.08
CA LEU A 183 16.42 -3.57 14.74
C LEU A 183 16.43 -2.53 15.88
N ILE A 184 15.67 -1.43 15.72
CA ILE A 184 15.49 -0.43 16.77
C ILE A 184 14.72 -1.03 17.96
N GLU A 185 13.63 -1.75 17.70
CA GLU A 185 12.84 -2.42 18.76
C GLU A 185 13.67 -3.43 19.54
N GLU A 186 14.53 -4.15 18.85
CA GLU A 186 15.48 -5.11 19.44
C GLU A 186 16.70 -4.45 20.09
N LYS A 187 16.78 -3.11 20.10
CA LYS A 187 17.89 -2.32 20.62
C LYS A 187 19.24 -2.60 19.93
N GLN A 188 19.21 -3.07 18.70
CA GLN A 188 20.39 -3.30 17.87
C GLN A 188 20.70 -2.04 17.04
N LEU A 189 21.01 -0.93 17.72
CA LEU A 189 21.13 0.40 17.11
C LEU A 189 22.26 0.49 16.07
N ASP A 190 23.40 -0.18 16.33
CA ASP A 190 24.52 -0.21 15.38
C ASP A 190 24.10 -0.86 14.05
N LYS A 191 23.38 -1.97 14.12
CA LYS A 191 22.87 -2.64 12.92
C LYS A 191 21.78 -1.83 12.22
N ALA A 192 20.93 -1.13 12.96
CA ALA A 192 19.94 -0.22 12.40
C ALA A 192 20.62 0.92 11.63
N LEU A 193 21.70 1.47 12.18
CA LEU A 193 22.50 2.50 11.52
C LEU A 193 23.11 1.97 10.21
N GLU A 194 23.75 0.80 10.23
CA GLU A 194 24.29 0.15 9.03
C GLU A 194 23.21 -0.08 7.97
N ASN A 195 22.04 -0.58 8.37
CA ASN A 195 20.91 -0.80 7.47
C ASN A 195 20.49 0.48 6.71
N TYR A 196 20.36 1.60 7.41
CA TYR A 196 19.99 2.86 6.77
C TYR A 196 21.12 3.48 5.97
N GLN A 197 22.38 3.30 6.37
CA GLN A 197 23.54 3.71 5.59
C GLN A 197 23.59 2.98 4.25
N GLU A 198 23.45 1.66 4.23
CA GLU A 198 23.38 0.86 2.99
C GLU A 198 22.22 1.29 2.11
N ALA A 199 21.05 1.52 2.68
CA ALA A 199 19.87 1.98 1.94
C ALA A 199 20.10 3.37 1.31
N ILE A 200 20.70 4.30 2.02
CA ILE A 200 21.01 5.65 1.54
C ILE A 200 22.07 5.63 0.43
N GLU A 201 23.06 4.75 0.50
CA GLU A 201 24.05 4.59 -0.58
C GLU A 201 23.39 4.17 -1.90
N LEU A 202 22.37 3.32 -1.84
CA LEU A 202 21.62 2.84 -2.99
C LEU A 202 20.54 3.83 -3.45
N ILE A 203 19.89 4.51 -2.48
CA ILE A 203 18.71 5.37 -2.73
C ILE A 203 18.93 6.75 -2.06
N PRO A 204 19.91 7.54 -2.53
CA PRO A 204 20.32 8.78 -1.84
C PRO A 204 19.29 9.92 -1.90
N GLN A 205 18.23 9.79 -2.68
CA GLN A 205 17.19 10.82 -2.83
C GLN A 205 15.93 10.56 -1.99
N GLU A 206 15.92 9.51 -1.17
CA GLU A 206 14.76 9.15 -0.34
C GLU A 206 14.84 9.82 1.03
N ALA A 207 14.04 10.86 1.24
CA ALA A 207 14.03 11.65 2.47
C ALA A 207 13.76 10.83 3.74
N GLN A 208 12.89 9.82 3.65
CA GLN A 208 12.51 9.00 4.80
C GLN A 208 13.67 8.19 5.36
N LEU A 209 14.61 7.76 4.53
CA LEU A 209 15.80 7.04 4.97
C LEU A 209 16.70 7.91 5.85
N TYR A 210 16.88 9.17 5.50
CA TYR A 210 17.62 10.13 6.33
C TYR A 210 16.88 10.43 7.64
N GLN A 211 15.56 10.56 7.57
CA GLN A 211 14.74 10.77 8.77
C GLN A 211 14.90 9.62 9.76
N GLU A 212 14.83 8.39 9.29
CA GLU A 212 14.98 7.20 10.15
C GLU A 212 16.41 7.02 10.63
N ARG A 213 17.43 7.30 9.83
CA ARG A 213 18.83 7.31 10.29
C ARG A 213 19.07 8.36 11.37
N GLY A 214 18.51 9.55 11.18
CA GLY A 214 18.54 10.61 12.20
C GLY A 214 17.90 10.18 13.52
N ARG A 215 16.81 9.43 13.44
CA ARG A 215 16.18 8.82 14.63
C ARG A 215 17.11 7.86 15.34
N VAL A 216 17.85 7.01 14.61
CA VAL A 216 18.84 6.11 15.19
C VAL A 216 19.96 6.91 15.87
N HIS A 217 20.49 7.95 15.22
CA HIS A 217 21.50 8.84 15.81
C HIS A 217 21.01 9.48 17.12
N LEU A 218 19.77 9.93 17.19
CA LEU A 218 19.18 10.45 18.44
C LEU A 218 19.15 9.41 19.54
N LEU A 219 18.77 8.17 19.22
CA LEU A 219 18.75 7.06 20.17
C LEU A 219 20.16 6.70 20.69
N MET A 220 21.18 6.92 19.86
CA MET A 220 22.59 6.73 20.22
C MET A 220 23.22 7.92 20.96
N GLY A 221 22.50 9.05 21.02
CA GLY A 221 22.98 10.30 21.64
C GLY A 221 23.76 11.23 20.70
N ASP A 222 23.88 10.88 19.42
CA ASP A 222 24.63 11.63 18.40
C ASP A 222 23.77 12.75 17.79
N LYS A 223 23.54 13.81 18.57
CA LYS A 223 22.64 14.91 18.18
C LYS A 223 23.11 15.67 16.96
N ALA A 224 24.41 15.79 16.73
CA ALA A 224 24.95 16.50 15.57
C ALA A 224 24.64 15.75 14.26
N ASP A 225 24.89 14.46 14.23
CA ASP A 225 24.59 13.62 13.04
C ASP A 225 23.09 13.52 12.82
N ALA A 226 22.29 13.47 13.88
CA ALA A 226 20.85 13.51 13.80
C ALA A 226 20.34 14.80 13.16
N ALA A 227 20.91 15.96 13.52
CA ALA A 227 20.56 17.26 12.96
C ALA A 227 20.91 17.36 11.46
N GLU A 228 22.06 16.81 11.06
CA GLU A 228 22.47 16.76 9.65
C GLU A 228 21.48 15.92 8.82
N ASP A 229 21.07 14.76 9.33
CA ASP A 229 20.10 13.90 8.67
C ASP A 229 18.71 14.56 8.56
N LEU A 230 18.28 15.24 9.61
CA LEU A 230 17.03 16.02 9.58
C LEU A 230 17.08 17.11 8.50
N LYS A 231 18.17 17.86 8.44
CA LYS A 231 18.39 18.88 7.42
C LYS A 231 18.32 18.28 6.01
N LYS A 232 18.99 17.15 5.80
CA LYS A 232 18.99 16.47 4.51
C LYS A 232 17.60 15.96 4.12
N ALA A 233 16.84 15.41 5.05
CA ALA A 233 15.46 14.97 4.82
C ALA A 233 14.57 16.16 4.40
N ILE A 234 14.70 17.31 5.03
CA ILE A 234 13.94 18.53 4.69
C ILE A 234 14.36 19.06 3.31
N GLU A 235 15.65 19.06 2.98
CA GLU A 235 16.15 19.47 1.65
C GLU A 235 15.54 18.60 0.53
N LEU A 236 15.38 17.28 0.76
CA LEU A 236 14.81 16.35 -0.20
C LEU A 236 13.28 16.41 -0.28
N ALA A 237 12.60 16.78 0.79
CA ALA A 237 11.15 16.86 0.89
C ALA A 237 10.70 18.14 1.61
N PRO A 238 10.91 19.34 1.01
CA PRO A 238 10.59 20.61 1.66
C PRO A 238 9.11 20.77 2.03
N GLU A 239 8.22 20.17 1.25
CA GLU A 239 6.77 20.16 1.50
C GLU A 239 6.38 19.42 2.79
N LYS A 240 7.26 18.57 3.31
CA LYS A 240 7.06 17.80 4.56
C LYS A 240 7.83 18.37 5.75
N GLU A 241 8.43 19.54 5.63
CA GLU A 241 9.28 20.14 6.68
C GLU A 241 8.62 20.13 8.06
N ASN A 242 7.38 20.61 8.15
CA ASN A 242 6.66 20.66 9.42
C ASN A 242 6.42 19.28 10.04
N LEU A 243 6.13 18.29 9.21
CA LEU A 243 5.92 16.90 9.64
C LEU A 243 7.23 16.28 10.11
N ILE A 244 8.30 16.42 9.35
CA ILE A 244 9.63 15.89 9.67
C ILE A 244 10.15 16.51 10.96
N SER A 245 10.11 17.84 11.08
CA SER A 245 10.57 18.58 12.27
C SER A 245 9.70 18.25 13.49
N GLY A 246 8.38 18.14 13.31
CA GLY A 246 7.45 17.80 14.38
C GLY A 246 7.71 16.39 14.94
N ASN A 247 7.88 15.40 14.08
CA ASN A 247 8.20 14.04 14.48
C ASN A 247 9.52 13.97 15.25
N PHE A 248 10.54 14.68 14.80
CA PHE A 248 11.85 14.70 15.40
C PHE A 248 11.83 15.33 16.81
N ASN A 249 11.17 16.48 16.96
CA ASN A 249 11.00 17.18 18.25
C ASN A 249 10.20 16.34 19.25
N ASN A 250 9.16 15.65 18.80
CA ASN A 250 8.35 14.77 19.66
C ASN A 250 9.17 13.56 20.13
N PHE A 251 9.98 13.00 19.25
CA PHE A 251 10.87 11.90 19.58
C PHE A 251 11.94 12.30 20.59
N GLU A 252 12.57 13.46 20.44
CA GLU A 252 13.54 14.00 21.40
C GLU A 252 12.92 14.21 22.79
N LYS A 253 11.72 14.78 22.85
CA LYS A 253 10.97 14.98 24.10
C LYS A 253 10.62 13.66 24.79
N SER A 254 10.19 12.65 24.02
CA SER A 254 9.86 11.32 24.54
C SER A 254 11.08 10.65 25.16
N ASN A 255 12.25 10.72 24.53
CA ASN A 255 13.48 10.17 25.05
C ASN A 255 13.96 10.86 26.35
N LEU A 256 13.77 12.16 26.45
CA LEU A 256 14.07 12.92 27.66
C LEU A 256 13.20 12.49 28.85
N GLN A 257 11.92 12.16 28.60
CA GLN A 257 10.99 11.70 29.63
C GLN A 257 11.25 10.27 30.09
N THR A 258 11.74 9.40 29.20
CA THR A 258 12.01 7.98 29.51
C THR A 258 13.38 7.74 30.18
N GLY A 259 14.23 8.78 30.30
CA GLY A 259 15.53 8.68 30.96
C GLY A 259 16.52 7.74 30.26
N ILE A 260 16.32 7.48 28.98
CA ILE A 260 17.26 6.72 28.15
C ILE A 260 18.38 7.69 27.73
N TYR A 261 19.45 7.70 28.53
CA TYR A 261 20.74 8.27 28.21
C TYR A 261 21.71 7.13 27.94
#